data_fbc1fcc4c70f433dd9300534218e5366
#
_entry.id   fbc1fcc4c70f433dd9300534218e5366
#
_cell.length_a   1.000
_cell.length_b   1.000
_cell.length_c   1.000
_cell.angle_alpha   90.00
_cell.angle_beta   90.00
_cell.angle_gamma   90.00
#
_symmetry.space_group_name_H-M   'P 1'
#
loop_
_entity.id
_entity.type
_entity.pdbx_description
1 polymer ?
#
loop_
_entity_poly.entity_id
_entity_poly.type
_entity_poly.pdbx_seq_one_letter_code
_entity_poly.pdbx_strand_id
1 'polypeptide(L)'
;MKLLKAELLLNGGKLEEAQWLLSTIADADELETIIDVVFLYLDMGYPDAAKEWLDRGKSRYTEDEEYMALTADYLASTHQVESAIIYYNKLIDKSPFNPSYWMGLVKCYFVQEQIDKAIEACDFALAADDQYGEAYAYKAHCFFYLNNSDDAIENYQKAIELKAIPPELGYMFMGISYGNKEEWQKADDYYDKVIERFEEDGDKQSILLIDTYTSKAFALSHLERYEEAHELCEKAKEINPNEGLIYLTEGKLYLAEELEDEAAISFEKAIEINPNIEMWYMIASAYSESDYLIEAKEYFEKVYQINPKYEDVTEKLSVLCLMHGEINNFFKYNKECEHPLEEDMILDLLNSPEHREEDERTLKEVWERMKKENKKKTKGKK
;
A
#
# COMPACT_ATOMS: atom_id res chain seq x y z
N MET A 1 -23.34 -30.48 1.40
CA MET A 1 -23.73 -30.52 2.85
C MET A 1 -22.56 -30.84 3.78
N LYS A 2 -21.69 -31.86 3.50
CA LYS A 2 -20.52 -32.16 4.37
C LYS A 2 -19.50 -31.03 4.35
N LEU A 3 -19.24 -30.41 3.19
CA LEU A 3 -18.34 -29.21 3.07
C LEU A 3 -18.82 -28.07 3.95
N LEU A 4 -20.06 -27.62 3.85
CA LEU A 4 -20.63 -26.57 4.68
C LEU A 4 -20.51 -26.86 6.18
N LYS A 5 -20.70 -28.12 6.58
CA LYS A 5 -20.53 -28.52 7.99
C LYS A 5 -19.06 -28.52 8.40
N ALA A 6 -18.15 -28.88 7.51
CA ALA A 6 -16.71 -28.81 7.77
C ALA A 6 -16.25 -27.33 7.90
N GLU A 7 -16.76 -26.43 7.06
CA GLU A 7 -16.54 -24.99 7.16
C GLU A 7 -16.95 -24.44 8.53
N LEU A 8 -18.15 -24.78 9.02
CA LEU A 8 -18.61 -24.40 10.35
C LEU A 8 -17.72 -24.93 11.48
N LEU A 9 -17.20 -26.15 11.31
CA LEU A 9 -16.26 -26.75 12.28
C LEU A 9 -14.92 -26.03 12.28
N LEU A 10 -14.39 -25.70 11.10
CA LEU A 10 -13.13 -24.98 10.94
C LEU A 10 -13.23 -23.55 11.50
N ASN A 11 -14.32 -22.83 11.23
CA ASN A 11 -14.62 -21.55 11.83
C ASN A 11 -14.68 -21.61 13.37
N GLY A 12 -15.11 -22.74 13.92
CA GLY A 12 -15.11 -23.02 15.36
C GLY A 12 -13.77 -23.54 15.91
N GLY A 13 -12.69 -23.56 15.11
CA GLY A 13 -11.38 -24.06 15.48
C GLY A 13 -11.28 -25.58 15.68
N LYS A 14 -12.26 -26.36 15.17
CA LYS A 14 -12.39 -27.81 15.36
C LYS A 14 -11.80 -28.59 14.18
N LEU A 15 -10.52 -28.41 13.93
CA LEU A 15 -9.81 -28.98 12.79
C LEU A 15 -9.94 -30.52 12.72
N GLU A 16 -9.72 -31.23 13.82
CA GLU A 16 -9.78 -32.71 13.85
C GLU A 16 -11.18 -33.24 13.48
N GLU A 17 -12.25 -32.58 13.98
CA GLU A 17 -13.63 -32.96 13.66
C GLU A 17 -13.93 -32.70 12.17
N ALA A 18 -13.43 -31.60 11.61
CA ALA A 18 -13.56 -31.27 10.20
C ALA A 18 -12.80 -32.27 9.32
N GLN A 19 -11.57 -32.59 9.63
CA GLN A 19 -10.76 -33.60 8.92
C GLN A 19 -11.44 -34.97 8.92
N TRP A 20 -11.94 -35.41 10.08
CA TRP A 20 -12.70 -36.67 10.15
C TRP A 20 -13.94 -36.61 9.26
N LEU A 21 -14.72 -35.55 9.31
CA LEU A 21 -15.92 -35.38 8.51
C LEU A 21 -15.60 -35.43 7.00
N LEU A 22 -14.59 -34.71 6.55
CA LEU A 22 -14.17 -34.64 5.16
C LEU A 22 -13.61 -36.00 4.69
N SER A 23 -12.90 -36.75 5.54
CA SER A 23 -12.43 -38.09 5.21
C SER A 23 -13.57 -39.11 4.96
N THR A 24 -14.78 -38.80 5.40
CA THR A 24 -15.97 -39.64 5.18
C THR A 24 -16.71 -39.33 3.86
N ILE A 25 -16.20 -38.38 3.03
CA ILE A 25 -16.78 -38.12 1.71
C ILE A 25 -16.55 -39.32 0.80
N ALA A 26 -17.60 -39.80 0.14
CA ALA A 26 -17.53 -41.02 -0.68
C ALA A 26 -16.61 -40.87 -1.89
N ASP A 27 -16.62 -39.67 -2.49
CA ASP A 27 -15.88 -39.34 -3.72
C ASP A 27 -14.64 -38.52 -3.43
N ALA A 28 -13.92 -38.83 -2.33
CA ALA A 28 -12.80 -38.08 -1.82
C ALA A 28 -11.58 -37.98 -2.78
N ASP A 29 -11.48 -38.87 -3.74
CA ASP A 29 -10.42 -38.92 -4.75
C ASP A 29 -10.87 -38.37 -6.13
N GLU A 30 -12.10 -37.88 -6.26
CA GLU A 30 -12.54 -37.16 -7.46
C GLU A 30 -12.03 -35.74 -7.46
N LEU A 31 -11.68 -35.23 -8.65
CA LEU A 31 -11.02 -33.93 -8.82
C LEU A 31 -11.83 -32.77 -8.22
N GLU A 32 -13.14 -32.72 -8.53
CA GLU A 32 -14.03 -31.69 -8.00
C GLU A 32 -14.05 -31.65 -6.47
N THR A 33 -14.09 -32.83 -5.81
CA THR A 33 -14.04 -32.92 -4.35
C THR A 33 -12.68 -32.44 -3.79
N ILE A 34 -11.60 -32.79 -4.49
CA ILE A 34 -10.23 -32.32 -4.08
C ILE A 34 -10.16 -30.80 -4.18
N ILE A 35 -10.64 -30.22 -5.28
CA ILE A 35 -10.67 -28.77 -5.49
C ILE A 35 -11.43 -28.08 -4.36
N ASP A 36 -12.67 -28.48 -4.11
CA ASP A 36 -13.53 -27.90 -3.09
C ASP A 36 -12.89 -27.94 -1.70
N VAL A 37 -12.28 -29.06 -1.32
CA VAL A 37 -11.69 -29.26 0.00
C VAL A 37 -10.37 -28.50 0.13
N VAL A 38 -9.56 -28.43 -0.92
CA VAL A 38 -8.30 -27.66 -0.92
C VAL A 38 -8.61 -26.17 -0.71
N PHE A 39 -9.55 -25.61 -1.49
CA PHE A 39 -9.94 -24.21 -1.30
C PHE A 39 -10.54 -23.96 0.08
N LEU A 40 -11.41 -24.83 0.57
CA LEU A 40 -11.96 -24.71 1.92
C LEU A 40 -10.85 -24.60 2.98
N TYR A 41 -9.83 -25.46 2.91
CA TYR A 41 -8.73 -25.40 3.87
C TYR A 41 -7.83 -24.15 3.70
N LEU A 42 -7.60 -23.71 2.47
CA LEU A 42 -6.82 -22.50 2.21
C LEU A 42 -7.55 -21.27 2.75
N ASP A 43 -8.85 -21.14 2.47
CA ASP A 43 -9.68 -20.03 2.95
C ASP A 43 -9.76 -19.98 4.49
N MET A 44 -9.73 -21.14 5.13
CA MET A 44 -9.74 -21.25 6.58
C MET A 44 -8.34 -21.16 7.21
N GLY A 45 -7.25 -20.97 6.44
CA GLY A 45 -5.89 -20.83 6.94
C GLY A 45 -5.23 -22.13 7.38
N TYR A 46 -5.61 -23.28 6.77
CA TYR A 46 -5.03 -24.60 7.06
C TYR A 46 -4.26 -25.17 5.85
N PRO A 47 -3.13 -24.57 5.43
CA PRO A 47 -2.42 -24.98 4.21
C PRO A 47 -1.86 -26.41 4.26
N ASP A 48 -1.47 -26.91 5.43
CA ASP A 48 -0.97 -28.29 5.57
C ASP A 48 -2.08 -29.31 5.27
N ALA A 49 -3.29 -29.07 5.77
CA ALA A 49 -4.44 -29.92 5.50
C ALA A 49 -4.86 -29.82 4.02
N ALA A 50 -4.78 -28.62 3.43
CA ALA A 50 -5.00 -28.43 2.00
C ALA A 50 -4.01 -29.27 1.17
N LYS A 51 -2.74 -29.29 1.57
CA LYS A 51 -1.70 -30.07 0.90
C LYS A 51 -1.98 -31.57 0.89
N GLU A 52 -2.42 -32.12 2.03
CA GLU A 52 -2.77 -33.54 2.11
C GLU A 52 -3.86 -33.93 1.07
N TRP A 53 -4.83 -33.05 0.84
CA TRP A 53 -5.87 -33.26 -0.16
C TRP A 53 -5.36 -33.06 -1.58
N LEU A 54 -4.54 -32.05 -1.81
CA LEU A 54 -3.90 -31.86 -3.10
C LEU A 54 -3.06 -33.09 -3.49
N ASP A 55 -2.26 -33.64 -2.55
CA ASP A 55 -1.41 -34.80 -2.80
C ASP A 55 -2.20 -36.08 -3.18
N ARG A 56 -3.49 -36.22 -2.82
CA ARG A 56 -4.36 -37.33 -3.27
C ARG A 56 -4.53 -37.33 -4.79
N GLY A 57 -4.70 -36.15 -5.40
CA GLY A 57 -4.88 -36.00 -6.84
C GLY A 57 -3.62 -36.23 -7.67
N LYS A 58 -2.43 -36.09 -7.03
CA LYS A 58 -1.15 -36.01 -7.71
C LYS A 58 -0.86 -37.14 -8.69
N SER A 59 -1.18 -38.39 -8.36
CA SER A 59 -0.93 -39.55 -9.24
C SER A 59 -1.90 -39.69 -10.40
N ARG A 60 -3.09 -39.06 -10.28
CA ARG A 60 -4.21 -39.27 -11.22
C ARG A 60 -4.43 -38.07 -12.15
N TYR A 61 -4.18 -36.85 -11.63
CA TYR A 61 -4.55 -35.60 -12.30
C TYR A 61 -3.38 -34.67 -12.63
N THR A 62 -2.12 -35.12 -12.56
CA THR A 62 -0.93 -34.26 -12.76
C THR A 62 -0.94 -33.47 -14.07
N GLU A 63 -1.51 -34.04 -15.16
CA GLU A 63 -1.60 -33.40 -16.48
C GLU A 63 -2.93 -32.70 -16.74
N ASP A 64 -3.86 -32.77 -15.79
CA ASP A 64 -5.15 -32.12 -15.87
C ASP A 64 -5.01 -30.60 -15.59
N GLU A 65 -5.65 -29.76 -16.42
CA GLU A 65 -5.52 -28.31 -16.31
C GLU A 65 -6.11 -27.76 -15.02
N GLU A 66 -7.27 -28.30 -14.56
CA GLU A 66 -7.89 -27.86 -13.31
C GLU A 66 -7.04 -28.24 -12.10
N TYR A 67 -6.43 -29.43 -12.11
CA TYR A 67 -5.51 -29.84 -11.06
C TYR A 67 -4.21 -29.03 -11.08
N MET A 68 -3.70 -28.69 -12.26
CA MET A 68 -2.53 -27.82 -12.40
C MET A 68 -2.82 -26.40 -11.88
N ALA A 69 -4.03 -25.87 -12.17
CA ALA A 69 -4.47 -24.57 -11.67
C ALA A 69 -4.60 -24.58 -10.14
N LEU A 70 -5.28 -25.61 -9.58
CA LEU A 70 -5.36 -25.81 -8.13
C LEU A 70 -3.98 -25.89 -7.47
N THR A 71 -3.01 -26.55 -8.13
CA THR A 71 -1.64 -26.64 -7.63
C THR A 71 -0.98 -25.27 -7.65
N ALA A 72 -1.19 -24.47 -8.70
CA ALA A 72 -0.65 -23.12 -8.80
C ALA A 72 -1.26 -22.20 -7.72
N ASP A 73 -2.58 -22.26 -7.52
CA ASP A 73 -3.28 -21.48 -6.48
C ASP A 73 -2.80 -21.85 -5.08
N TYR A 74 -2.63 -23.15 -4.80
CA TYR A 74 -2.06 -23.63 -3.54
C TYR A 74 -0.64 -23.08 -3.32
N LEU A 75 0.22 -23.14 -4.34
CA LEU A 75 1.60 -22.64 -4.25
C LEU A 75 1.62 -21.12 -4.02
N ALA A 76 0.78 -20.37 -4.71
CA ALA A 76 0.65 -18.92 -4.53
C ALA A 76 0.21 -18.58 -3.09
N SER A 77 -0.84 -19.25 -2.59
CA SER A 77 -1.38 -19.04 -1.23
C SER A 77 -0.40 -19.44 -0.12
N THR A 78 0.57 -20.31 -0.41
CA THR A 78 1.61 -20.75 0.54
C THR A 78 2.96 -20.06 0.33
N HIS A 79 2.97 -18.89 -0.29
CA HIS A 79 4.16 -18.07 -0.56
C HIS A 79 5.25 -18.74 -1.41
N GLN A 80 4.92 -19.76 -2.19
CA GLN A 80 5.80 -20.42 -3.14
C GLN A 80 5.61 -19.83 -4.55
N VAL A 81 5.71 -18.49 -4.64
CA VAL A 81 5.26 -17.68 -5.78
C VAL A 81 6.00 -18.06 -7.08
N GLU A 82 7.31 -18.31 -7.03
CA GLU A 82 8.08 -18.70 -8.21
C GLU A 82 7.60 -20.05 -8.80
N SER A 83 7.25 -20.97 -7.92
CA SER A 83 6.68 -22.26 -8.34
C SER A 83 5.30 -22.11 -8.94
N ALA A 84 4.46 -21.22 -8.37
CA ALA A 84 3.15 -20.89 -8.91
C ALA A 84 3.25 -20.31 -10.32
N ILE A 85 4.16 -19.36 -10.55
CA ILE A 85 4.44 -18.77 -11.86
C ILE A 85 4.77 -19.83 -12.91
N ILE A 86 5.58 -20.85 -12.55
CA ILE A 86 5.93 -21.94 -13.47
C ILE A 86 4.66 -22.73 -13.89
N TYR A 87 3.74 -22.99 -12.95
CA TYR A 87 2.51 -23.70 -13.25
C TYR A 87 1.54 -22.85 -14.10
N TYR A 88 1.36 -21.55 -13.78
CA TYR A 88 0.53 -20.67 -14.59
C TYR A 88 1.07 -20.51 -16.02
N ASN A 89 2.37 -20.39 -16.21
CA ASN A 89 2.97 -20.34 -17.55
C ASN A 89 2.69 -21.64 -18.35
N LYS A 90 2.79 -22.82 -17.72
CA LYS A 90 2.42 -24.09 -18.38
C LYS A 90 0.94 -24.14 -18.76
N LEU A 91 0.07 -23.59 -17.94
CA LEU A 91 -1.38 -23.50 -18.21
C LEU A 91 -1.64 -22.54 -19.38
N ILE A 92 -0.99 -21.40 -19.41
CA ILE A 92 -1.08 -20.41 -20.49
C ILE A 92 -0.56 -21.01 -21.81
N ASP A 93 0.53 -21.77 -21.79
CA ASP A 93 1.04 -22.48 -22.97
C ASP A 93 0.00 -23.47 -23.55
N LYS A 94 -0.82 -24.09 -22.70
CA LYS A 94 -1.90 -25.00 -23.11
C LYS A 94 -3.16 -24.24 -23.55
N SER A 95 -3.57 -23.25 -22.78
CA SER A 95 -4.85 -22.54 -22.93
C SER A 95 -4.65 -21.02 -22.80
N PRO A 96 -4.04 -20.35 -23.81
CA PRO A 96 -3.65 -18.93 -23.72
C PRO A 96 -4.82 -17.95 -23.65
N PHE A 97 -6.02 -18.38 -24.03
CA PHE A 97 -7.25 -17.57 -24.00
C PHE A 97 -8.07 -17.76 -22.72
N ASN A 98 -7.54 -18.44 -21.71
CA ASN A 98 -8.17 -18.50 -20.40
C ASN A 98 -7.71 -17.34 -19.52
N PRO A 99 -8.54 -16.32 -19.27
CA PRO A 99 -8.13 -15.13 -18.52
C PRO A 99 -7.73 -15.43 -17.06
N SER A 100 -8.29 -16.50 -16.46
CA SER A 100 -7.99 -16.87 -15.06
C SER A 100 -6.51 -17.25 -14.86
N TYR A 101 -5.87 -17.83 -15.88
CA TYR A 101 -4.45 -18.21 -15.78
C TYR A 101 -3.54 -16.99 -15.82
N TRP A 102 -3.89 -15.99 -16.63
CA TRP A 102 -3.22 -14.69 -16.62
C TRP A 102 -3.43 -13.96 -15.29
N MET A 103 -4.65 -14.04 -14.71
CA MET A 103 -4.91 -13.47 -13.40
C MET A 103 -4.11 -14.16 -12.29
N GLY A 104 -3.84 -15.44 -12.40
CA GLY A 104 -2.91 -16.13 -11.50
C GLY A 104 -1.51 -15.52 -11.54
N LEU A 105 -1.00 -15.21 -12.74
CA LEU A 105 0.28 -14.47 -12.90
C LEU A 105 0.19 -13.04 -12.34
N VAL A 106 -0.90 -12.33 -12.59
CA VAL A 106 -1.12 -10.97 -12.03
C VAL A 106 -0.93 -10.99 -10.53
N LYS A 107 -1.62 -11.88 -9.81
CA LYS A 107 -1.52 -12.01 -8.35
C LYS A 107 -0.08 -12.33 -7.91
N CYS A 108 0.60 -13.23 -8.61
CA CYS A 108 1.98 -13.59 -8.32
C CYS A 108 2.94 -12.40 -8.51
N TYR A 109 2.83 -11.68 -9.63
CA TYR A 109 3.70 -10.53 -9.91
C TYR A 109 3.41 -9.35 -8.98
N PHE A 110 2.13 -9.13 -8.62
CA PHE A 110 1.74 -8.09 -7.68
C PHE A 110 2.38 -8.32 -6.30
N VAL A 111 2.31 -9.56 -5.78
CA VAL A 111 2.96 -9.93 -4.50
C VAL A 111 4.49 -9.80 -4.55
N GLN A 112 5.11 -9.96 -5.72
CA GLN A 112 6.56 -9.76 -5.92
C GLN A 112 6.92 -8.30 -6.22
N GLU A 113 5.97 -7.37 -6.17
CA GLU A 113 6.15 -5.96 -6.52
C GLU A 113 6.64 -5.72 -7.95
N GLN A 114 6.46 -6.74 -8.84
CA GLN A 114 6.77 -6.64 -10.26
C GLN A 114 5.59 -6.01 -11.01
N ILE A 115 5.29 -4.77 -10.68
CA ILE A 115 4.04 -4.10 -11.06
C ILE A 115 3.87 -4.00 -12.58
N ASP A 116 4.94 -3.71 -13.33
CA ASP A 116 4.87 -3.66 -14.80
C ASP A 116 4.44 -5.01 -15.41
N LYS A 117 4.94 -6.13 -14.88
CA LYS A 117 4.55 -7.46 -15.34
C LYS A 117 3.12 -7.82 -14.94
N ALA A 118 2.66 -7.33 -13.78
CA ALA A 118 1.27 -7.51 -13.37
C ALA A 118 0.33 -6.77 -14.34
N ILE A 119 0.66 -5.54 -14.75
CA ILE A 119 -0.10 -4.77 -15.75
C ILE A 119 -0.12 -5.51 -17.09
N GLU A 120 1.03 -5.98 -17.59
CA GLU A 120 1.12 -6.74 -18.84
C GLU A 120 0.25 -8.00 -18.80
N ALA A 121 0.27 -8.74 -17.69
CA ALA A 121 -0.56 -9.92 -17.52
C ALA A 121 -2.07 -9.57 -17.45
N CYS A 122 -2.45 -8.43 -16.86
CA CYS A 122 -3.81 -7.91 -16.92
C CYS A 122 -4.24 -7.64 -18.38
N ASP A 123 -3.35 -7.04 -19.18
CA ASP A 123 -3.63 -6.77 -20.59
C ASP A 123 -3.88 -8.06 -21.39
N PHE A 124 -3.12 -9.13 -21.12
CA PHE A 124 -3.38 -10.44 -21.74
C PHE A 124 -4.70 -11.07 -21.27
N ALA A 125 -5.03 -10.93 -19.98
CA ALA A 125 -6.34 -11.40 -19.48
C ALA A 125 -7.50 -10.66 -20.17
N LEU A 126 -7.39 -9.34 -20.33
CA LEU A 126 -8.39 -8.49 -21.00
C LEU A 126 -8.42 -8.73 -22.53
N ALA A 127 -7.32 -9.09 -23.15
CA ALA A 127 -7.29 -9.49 -24.55
C ALA A 127 -8.00 -10.85 -24.78
N ALA A 128 -8.03 -11.71 -23.77
CA ALA A 128 -8.78 -12.97 -23.80
C ALA A 128 -10.28 -12.77 -23.51
N ASP A 129 -10.61 -11.89 -22.57
CA ASP A 129 -11.97 -11.52 -22.18
C ASP A 129 -12.01 -10.05 -21.72
N ASP A 130 -12.54 -9.15 -22.55
CA ASP A 130 -12.64 -7.71 -22.29
C ASP A 130 -13.67 -7.35 -21.20
N GLN A 131 -14.48 -8.33 -20.74
CA GLN A 131 -15.43 -8.18 -19.64
C GLN A 131 -14.89 -8.78 -18.32
N TYR A 132 -13.63 -9.20 -18.27
CA TYR A 132 -13.04 -9.78 -17.08
C TYR A 132 -12.74 -8.71 -16.03
N GLY A 133 -13.74 -8.38 -15.23
CA GLY A 133 -13.72 -7.24 -14.30
C GLY A 133 -12.58 -7.29 -13.26
N GLU A 134 -12.17 -8.49 -12.80
CA GLU A 134 -11.07 -8.65 -11.86
C GLU A 134 -9.74 -8.13 -12.44
N ALA A 135 -9.51 -8.26 -13.75
CA ALA A 135 -8.33 -7.75 -14.40
C ALA A 135 -8.29 -6.21 -14.38
N TYR A 136 -9.44 -5.54 -14.56
CA TYR A 136 -9.53 -4.09 -14.39
C TYR A 136 -9.24 -3.68 -12.94
N ALA A 137 -9.75 -4.41 -11.96
CA ALA A 137 -9.51 -4.11 -10.55
C ALA A 137 -8.02 -4.18 -10.19
N TYR A 138 -7.34 -5.27 -10.57
CA TYR A 138 -5.90 -5.40 -10.33
C TYR A 138 -5.08 -4.39 -11.12
N LYS A 139 -5.46 -4.10 -12.36
CA LYS A 139 -4.80 -3.09 -13.18
C LYS A 139 -4.93 -1.70 -12.56
N ALA A 140 -6.10 -1.37 -12.01
CA ALA A 140 -6.33 -0.14 -11.26
C ALA A 140 -5.42 -0.05 -10.02
N HIS A 141 -5.31 -1.13 -9.24
CA HIS A 141 -4.41 -1.18 -8.09
C HIS A 141 -2.94 -1.04 -8.49
N CYS A 142 -2.52 -1.64 -9.61
CA CYS A 142 -1.17 -1.47 -10.13
C CYS A 142 -0.87 -0.01 -10.48
N PHE A 143 -1.76 0.66 -11.21
CA PHE A 143 -1.61 2.07 -11.55
C PHE A 143 -1.67 2.98 -10.31
N PHE A 144 -2.54 2.67 -9.36
CA PHE A 144 -2.59 3.37 -8.08
C PHE A 144 -1.26 3.27 -7.33
N TYR A 145 -0.66 2.08 -7.25
CA TYR A 145 0.64 1.85 -6.63
C TYR A 145 1.76 2.65 -7.32
N LEU A 146 1.71 2.77 -8.66
CA LEU A 146 2.65 3.57 -9.45
C LEU A 146 2.34 5.08 -9.43
N ASN A 147 1.36 5.51 -8.63
CA ASN A 147 0.86 6.90 -8.59
C ASN A 147 0.40 7.44 -9.96
N ASN A 148 -0.01 6.54 -10.86
CA ASN A 148 -0.62 6.89 -12.15
C ASN A 148 -2.14 7.02 -11.96
N SER A 149 -2.57 8.17 -11.45
CA SER A 149 -3.94 8.41 -11.03
C SER A 149 -4.96 8.35 -12.17
N ASP A 150 -4.61 8.79 -13.38
CA ASP A 150 -5.55 8.80 -14.51
C ASP A 150 -5.94 7.38 -14.92
N ASP A 151 -4.95 6.52 -15.14
CA ASP A 151 -5.19 5.12 -15.50
C ASP A 151 -5.84 4.34 -14.34
N ALA A 152 -5.48 4.65 -13.08
CA ALA A 152 -6.12 4.05 -11.91
C ALA A 152 -7.63 4.34 -11.89
N ILE A 153 -8.03 5.62 -12.03
CA ILE A 153 -9.43 6.06 -12.04
C ILE A 153 -10.22 5.37 -13.15
N GLU A 154 -9.68 5.34 -14.39
CA GLU A 154 -10.36 4.69 -15.51
C GLU A 154 -10.61 3.21 -15.24
N ASN A 155 -9.61 2.49 -14.74
CA ASN A 155 -9.72 1.06 -14.49
C ASN A 155 -10.60 0.74 -13.26
N TYR A 156 -10.58 1.56 -12.18
CA TYR A 156 -11.55 1.42 -11.09
C TYR A 156 -12.99 1.63 -11.56
N GLN A 157 -13.23 2.63 -12.41
CA GLN A 157 -14.57 2.85 -12.98
C GLN A 157 -15.06 1.62 -13.74
N LYS A 158 -14.19 0.99 -14.56
CA LYS A 158 -14.52 -0.25 -15.29
C LYS A 158 -14.78 -1.42 -14.35
N ALA A 159 -13.96 -1.59 -13.32
CA ALA A 159 -14.14 -2.65 -12.33
C ALA A 159 -15.48 -2.52 -11.58
N ILE A 160 -15.92 -1.29 -11.25
CA ILE A 160 -17.23 -1.03 -10.65
C ILE A 160 -18.37 -1.36 -11.65
N GLU A 161 -18.27 -0.88 -12.90
CA GLU A 161 -19.27 -1.14 -13.95
C GLU A 161 -19.50 -2.64 -14.16
N LEU A 162 -18.41 -3.42 -14.13
CA LEU A 162 -18.43 -4.88 -14.26
C LEU A 162 -18.71 -5.63 -12.94
N LYS A 163 -18.96 -4.90 -11.85
CA LYS A 163 -19.26 -5.45 -10.51
C LYS A 163 -18.13 -6.36 -9.96
N ALA A 164 -16.90 -6.09 -10.33
CA ALA A 164 -15.74 -6.84 -9.89
C ALA A 164 -15.26 -6.42 -8.50
N ILE A 165 -15.56 -5.18 -8.10
CA ILE A 165 -15.31 -4.68 -6.75
C ILE A 165 -16.55 -3.98 -6.20
N PRO A 166 -16.71 -3.89 -4.88
CA PRO A 166 -17.71 -3.05 -4.25
C PRO A 166 -17.56 -1.58 -4.68
N PRO A 167 -18.65 -0.88 -5.05
CA PRO A 167 -18.55 0.49 -5.52
C PRO A 167 -17.89 1.43 -4.50
N GLU A 168 -18.19 1.27 -3.21
CA GLU A 168 -17.62 2.07 -2.12
C GLU A 168 -16.09 1.95 -2.06
N LEU A 169 -15.53 0.76 -2.27
CA LEU A 169 -14.08 0.55 -2.33
C LEU A 169 -13.47 1.24 -3.56
N GLY A 170 -14.11 1.10 -4.72
CA GLY A 170 -13.65 1.76 -5.93
C GLY A 170 -13.71 3.28 -5.84
N TYR A 171 -14.81 3.85 -5.27
CA TYR A 171 -14.93 5.29 -5.06
C TYR A 171 -13.89 5.82 -4.07
N MET A 172 -13.56 5.06 -3.02
CA MET A 172 -12.49 5.42 -2.08
C MET A 172 -11.16 5.61 -2.80
N PHE A 173 -10.72 4.62 -3.58
CA PHE A 173 -9.47 4.72 -4.35
C PHE A 173 -9.49 5.81 -5.42
N MET A 174 -10.65 6.03 -6.07
CA MET A 174 -10.80 7.15 -7.01
C MET A 174 -10.69 8.49 -6.30
N GLY A 175 -11.26 8.64 -5.11
CA GLY A 175 -11.11 9.82 -4.27
C GLY A 175 -9.65 10.12 -3.94
N ILE A 176 -8.90 9.10 -3.47
CA ILE A 176 -7.46 9.22 -3.21
C ILE A 176 -6.70 9.59 -4.48
N SER A 177 -7.02 8.96 -5.63
CA SER A 177 -6.37 9.26 -6.91
C SER A 177 -6.61 10.70 -7.37
N TYR A 178 -7.81 11.25 -7.15
CA TYR A 178 -8.07 12.67 -7.40
C TYR A 178 -7.31 13.58 -6.41
N GLY A 179 -7.18 13.18 -5.15
CA GLY A 179 -6.33 13.86 -4.17
C GLY A 179 -4.86 13.92 -4.60
N ASN A 180 -4.31 12.81 -5.10
CA ASN A 180 -2.94 12.74 -5.64
C ASN A 180 -2.73 13.65 -6.87
N LYS A 181 -3.81 14.02 -7.56
CA LYS A 181 -3.82 15.01 -8.66
C LYS A 181 -4.10 16.43 -8.17
N GLU A 182 -4.24 16.65 -6.87
CA GLU A 182 -4.65 17.93 -6.27
C GLU A 182 -6.03 18.41 -6.75
N GLU A 183 -6.86 17.51 -7.29
CA GLU A 183 -8.22 17.79 -7.72
C GLU A 183 -9.19 17.61 -6.52
N TRP A 184 -8.98 18.40 -5.47
CA TRP A 184 -9.58 18.23 -4.13
C TRP A 184 -11.11 18.20 -4.13
N GLN A 185 -11.75 19.01 -4.97
CA GLN A 185 -13.23 19.00 -5.07
C GLN A 185 -13.75 17.66 -5.61
N LYS A 186 -13.05 17.06 -6.59
CA LYS A 186 -13.46 15.74 -7.09
C LYS A 186 -13.20 14.65 -6.05
N ALA A 187 -12.09 14.76 -5.32
CA ALA A 187 -11.83 13.85 -4.20
C ALA A 187 -12.96 13.90 -3.18
N ASP A 188 -13.38 15.10 -2.76
CA ASP A 188 -14.51 15.36 -1.88
C ASP A 188 -15.81 14.71 -2.41
N ASP A 189 -16.15 14.92 -3.68
CA ASP A 189 -17.33 14.35 -4.35
C ASP A 189 -17.32 12.80 -4.38
N TYR A 190 -16.15 12.17 -4.50
CA TYR A 190 -16.05 10.71 -4.48
C TYR A 190 -16.13 10.13 -3.07
N TYR A 191 -15.59 10.80 -2.06
CA TYR A 191 -15.76 10.40 -0.67
C TYR A 191 -17.23 10.52 -0.23
N ASP A 192 -17.97 11.52 -0.73
CA ASP A 192 -19.43 11.61 -0.48
C ASP A 192 -20.16 10.38 -1.00
N LYS A 193 -19.81 9.88 -2.21
CA LYS A 193 -20.40 8.64 -2.74
C LYS A 193 -20.13 7.43 -1.86
N VAL A 194 -18.95 7.36 -1.21
CA VAL A 194 -18.66 6.28 -0.24
C VAL A 194 -19.55 6.41 0.98
N ILE A 195 -19.65 7.61 1.55
CA ILE A 195 -20.46 7.88 2.75
C ILE A 195 -21.93 7.58 2.49
N GLU A 196 -22.48 8.05 1.36
CA GLU A 196 -23.88 7.78 0.94
C GLU A 196 -24.18 6.27 0.88
N ARG A 197 -23.24 5.44 0.37
CA ARG A 197 -23.41 3.99 0.32
C ARG A 197 -23.53 3.37 1.70
N PHE A 198 -22.67 3.79 2.65
CA PHE A 198 -22.75 3.29 4.03
C PHE A 198 -24.00 3.78 4.77
N GLU A 199 -24.50 4.98 4.46
CA GLU A 199 -25.76 5.47 5.01
C GLU A 199 -26.95 4.66 4.49
N GLU A 200 -26.96 4.31 3.18
CA GLU A 200 -28.01 3.45 2.57
C GLU A 200 -28.02 2.05 3.16
N ASP A 201 -26.85 1.44 3.36
CA ASP A 201 -26.70 0.09 3.89
C ASP A 201 -26.87 0.02 5.42
N GLY A 202 -26.85 1.17 6.10
CA GLY A 202 -26.99 1.28 7.56
C GLY A 202 -25.75 0.80 8.34
N ASP A 203 -24.65 0.51 7.69
CA ASP A 203 -23.38 0.13 8.33
C ASP A 203 -22.58 1.38 8.72
N LYS A 204 -22.68 1.72 10.00
CA LYS A 204 -22.00 2.90 10.59
C LYS A 204 -20.71 2.55 11.31
N GLN A 205 -20.25 1.30 11.24
CA GLN A 205 -19.08 0.83 12.00
C GLN A 205 -17.96 0.26 11.10
N SER A 206 -18.03 0.48 9.81
CA SER A 206 -17.01 0.03 8.87
C SER A 206 -15.68 0.79 9.07
N ILE A 207 -14.57 0.07 9.04
CA ILE A 207 -13.22 0.67 9.03
C ILE A 207 -13.06 1.56 7.80
N LEU A 208 -13.58 1.13 6.63
CA LEU A 208 -13.53 1.93 5.41
C LEU A 208 -14.20 3.29 5.56
N LEU A 209 -15.22 3.40 6.42
CA LEU A 209 -15.86 4.68 6.70
C LEU A 209 -14.96 5.62 7.52
N ILE A 210 -14.16 5.09 8.44
CA ILE A 210 -13.14 5.87 9.16
C ILE A 210 -12.10 6.40 8.19
N ASP A 211 -11.55 5.53 7.32
CA ASP A 211 -10.58 5.91 6.30
C ASP A 211 -11.15 6.95 5.33
N THR A 212 -12.45 6.82 5.00
CA THR A 212 -13.14 7.81 4.15
C THR A 212 -13.27 9.16 4.84
N TYR A 213 -13.68 9.20 6.12
CA TYR A 213 -13.79 10.45 6.86
C TYR A 213 -12.44 11.16 7.01
N THR A 214 -11.37 10.45 7.32
CA THR A 214 -10.04 11.03 7.47
C THR A 214 -9.49 11.53 6.13
N SER A 215 -9.66 10.76 5.05
CA SER A 215 -9.24 11.17 3.71
C SER A 215 -10.04 12.36 3.17
N LYS A 216 -11.37 12.39 3.44
CA LYS A 216 -12.23 13.53 3.09
C LYS A 216 -11.85 14.76 3.91
N ALA A 217 -11.60 14.62 5.21
CA ALA A 217 -11.15 15.71 6.07
C ALA A 217 -9.85 16.34 5.55
N PHE A 218 -8.89 15.51 5.12
CA PHE A 218 -7.67 15.98 4.48
C PHE A 218 -7.94 16.73 3.16
N ALA A 219 -8.84 16.23 2.31
CA ALA A 219 -9.22 16.93 1.08
C ALA A 219 -9.89 18.28 1.37
N LEU A 220 -10.76 18.34 2.38
CA LEU A 220 -11.44 19.56 2.81
C LEU A 220 -10.47 20.62 3.37
N SER A 221 -9.37 20.21 4.02
CA SER A 221 -8.35 21.16 4.48
C SER A 221 -7.70 21.90 3.32
N HIS A 222 -7.45 21.21 2.20
CA HIS A 222 -6.95 21.86 0.97
C HIS A 222 -7.99 22.76 0.28
N LEU A 223 -9.28 22.62 0.63
CA LEU A 223 -10.36 23.51 0.19
C LEU A 223 -10.66 24.61 1.23
N GLU A 224 -9.86 24.72 2.29
CA GLU A 224 -10.02 25.67 3.41
C GLU A 224 -11.37 25.51 4.16
N ARG A 225 -11.98 24.31 4.10
CA ARG A 225 -13.26 23.95 4.76
C ARG A 225 -12.97 23.26 6.11
N TYR A 226 -12.26 23.94 6.98
CA TYR A 226 -11.72 23.36 8.23
C TYR A 226 -12.79 22.89 9.21
N GLU A 227 -13.90 23.65 9.39
CA GLU A 227 -14.98 23.25 10.31
C GLU A 227 -15.58 21.90 9.89
N GLU A 228 -15.84 21.71 8.59
CA GLU A 228 -16.38 20.45 8.08
C GLU A 228 -15.36 19.30 8.22
N ALA A 229 -14.07 19.59 8.02
CA ALA A 229 -13.00 18.61 8.21
C ALA A 229 -12.93 18.11 9.67
N HIS A 230 -13.00 19.01 10.65
CA HIS A 230 -13.04 18.65 12.07
C HIS A 230 -14.30 17.85 12.44
N GLU A 231 -15.47 18.19 11.89
CA GLU A 231 -16.68 17.39 12.09
C GLU A 231 -16.54 15.95 11.61
N LEU A 232 -15.79 15.72 10.52
CA LEU A 232 -15.51 14.37 10.03
C LEU A 232 -14.55 13.61 10.96
N CYS A 233 -13.56 14.26 11.51
CA CYS A 233 -12.68 13.64 12.53
C CYS A 233 -13.50 13.23 13.77
N GLU A 234 -14.44 14.06 14.22
CA GLU A 234 -15.33 13.69 15.34
C GLU A 234 -16.21 12.48 14.97
N LYS A 235 -16.81 12.44 13.78
CA LYS A 235 -17.56 11.25 13.31
C LYS A 235 -16.69 9.99 13.28
N ALA A 236 -15.45 10.10 12.84
CA ALA A 236 -14.51 8.97 12.86
C ALA A 236 -14.20 8.50 14.30
N LYS A 237 -14.03 9.43 15.26
CA LYS A 237 -13.85 9.11 16.68
C LYS A 237 -15.07 8.46 17.31
N GLU A 238 -16.31 8.78 16.87
CA GLU A 238 -17.52 8.09 17.32
C GLU A 238 -17.53 6.61 16.94
N ILE A 239 -16.89 6.24 15.80
CA ILE A 239 -16.78 4.84 15.36
C ILE A 239 -15.66 4.14 16.13
N ASN A 240 -14.45 4.70 16.13
CA ASN A 240 -13.31 4.15 16.86
C ASN A 240 -12.40 5.25 17.43
N PRO A 241 -12.54 5.61 18.70
CA PRO A 241 -11.71 6.64 19.34
C PRO A 241 -10.24 6.18 19.55
N ASN A 242 -9.91 4.92 19.30
CA ASN A 242 -8.56 4.38 19.45
C ASN A 242 -7.90 4.11 18.08
N GLU A 243 -8.23 4.90 17.07
CA GLU A 243 -7.57 4.87 15.77
C GLU A 243 -6.60 6.04 15.63
N GLY A 244 -5.30 5.75 15.60
CA GLY A 244 -4.24 6.78 15.59
C GLY A 244 -4.26 7.68 14.36
N LEU A 245 -4.70 7.15 13.21
CA LEU A 245 -4.78 7.92 11.96
C LEU A 245 -5.78 9.08 12.03
N ILE A 246 -6.82 8.98 12.87
CA ILE A 246 -7.76 10.09 13.08
C ILE A 246 -7.04 11.28 13.71
N TYR A 247 -6.23 11.04 14.74
CA TYR A 247 -5.47 12.09 15.43
C TYR A 247 -4.31 12.61 14.59
N LEU A 248 -3.72 11.77 13.75
CA LEU A 248 -2.74 12.23 12.75
C LEU A 248 -3.40 13.22 11.77
N THR A 249 -4.58 12.87 11.25
CA THR A 249 -5.34 13.75 10.34
C THR A 249 -5.72 15.05 11.03
N GLU A 250 -6.21 14.99 12.26
CA GLU A 250 -6.56 16.18 13.05
C GLU A 250 -5.34 17.08 13.31
N GLY A 251 -4.16 16.50 13.61
CA GLY A 251 -2.91 17.23 13.71
C GLY A 251 -2.53 17.93 12.40
N LYS A 252 -2.71 17.28 11.26
CA LYS A 252 -2.50 17.89 9.93
C LYS A 252 -3.47 19.06 9.68
N LEU A 253 -4.74 18.94 10.11
CA LEU A 253 -5.71 20.03 10.01
C LEU A 253 -5.26 21.24 10.83
N TYR A 254 -4.87 21.03 12.08
CA TYR A 254 -4.37 22.13 12.93
C TYR A 254 -3.11 22.79 12.35
N LEU A 255 -2.19 22.03 11.72
CA LEU A 255 -1.05 22.65 11.03
C LEU A 255 -1.51 23.50 9.84
N ALA A 256 -2.51 23.06 9.08
CA ALA A 256 -3.06 23.86 7.97
C ALA A 256 -3.76 25.15 8.46
N GLU A 257 -4.25 25.16 9.70
CA GLU A 257 -4.82 26.34 10.38
C GLU A 257 -3.78 27.17 11.14
N GLU A 258 -2.50 26.81 11.06
CA GLU A 258 -1.40 27.44 11.81
C GLU A 258 -1.54 27.32 13.35
N LEU A 259 -2.24 26.30 13.83
CA LEU A 259 -2.47 25.98 15.24
C LEU A 259 -1.50 24.90 15.73
N GLU A 260 -0.24 25.30 15.91
CA GLU A 260 0.88 24.38 16.20
C GLU A 260 0.71 23.63 17.53
N ASP A 261 0.28 24.31 18.60
CA ASP A 261 0.10 23.69 19.92
C ASP A 261 -0.97 22.60 19.89
N GLU A 262 -2.08 22.83 19.20
CA GLU A 262 -3.17 21.87 19.02
C GLU A 262 -2.73 20.69 18.14
N ALA A 263 -1.95 20.97 17.10
CA ALA A 263 -1.37 19.93 16.26
C ALA A 263 -0.47 18.98 17.07
N ALA A 264 0.41 19.54 17.90
CA ALA A 264 1.31 18.77 18.76
C ALA A 264 0.53 17.83 19.71
N ILE A 265 -0.55 18.32 20.34
CA ILE A 265 -1.43 17.53 21.22
C ILE A 265 -2.05 16.35 20.44
N SER A 266 -2.55 16.59 19.23
CA SER A 266 -3.14 15.55 18.39
C SER A 266 -2.09 14.51 17.95
N PHE A 267 -0.89 14.92 17.56
CA PHE A 267 0.19 14.01 17.22
C PHE A 267 0.68 13.18 18.41
N GLU A 268 0.78 13.76 19.62
CA GLU A 268 1.08 13.00 20.84
C GLU A 268 0.03 11.92 21.07
N LYS A 269 -1.25 12.24 20.87
CA LYS A 269 -2.33 11.26 20.98
C LYS A 269 -2.24 10.15 19.94
N ALA A 270 -1.90 10.48 18.68
CA ALA A 270 -1.66 9.48 17.63
C ALA A 270 -0.55 8.50 18.03
N ILE A 271 0.56 9.01 18.61
CA ILE A 271 1.69 8.20 19.09
C ILE A 271 1.30 7.34 20.31
N GLU A 272 0.50 7.87 21.25
CA GLU A 272 0.03 7.08 22.39
C GLU A 272 -0.77 5.84 21.95
N ILE A 273 -1.57 5.99 20.89
CA ILE A 273 -2.39 4.91 20.35
C ILE A 273 -1.54 3.95 19.51
N ASN A 274 -0.74 4.47 18.59
CA ASN A 274 0.08 3.71 17.65
C ASN A 274 1.57 4.06 17.82
N PRO A 275 2.27 3.56 18.84
CA PRO A 275 3.68 3.88 19.11
C PRO A 275 4.65 3.12 18.19
N ASN A 276 4.50 3.25 16.89
CA ASN A 276 5.33 2.59 15.88
C ASN A 276 6.15 3.58 15.06
N ILE A 277 7.13 3.06 14.33
CA ILE A 277 8.03 3.88 13.50
C ILE A 277 7.30 4.60 12.37
N GLU A 278 6.26 3.98 11.82
CA GLU A 278 5.44 4.51 10.75
C GLU A 278 4.70 5.79 11.19
N MET A 279 4.06 5.77 12.36
CA MET A 279 3.38 6.94 12.91
C MET A 279 4.35 8.10 13.12
N TRP A 280 5.55 7.85 13.61
CA TRP A 280 6.56 8.88 13.80
C TRP A 280 7.03 9.47 12.48
N TYR A 281 7.20 8.61 11.45
CA TYR A 281 7.56 9.07 10.11
C TYR A 281 6.45 9.92 9.48
N MET A 282 5.18 9.50 9.61
CA MET A 282 4.03 10.25 9.09
C MET A 282 3.88 11.62 9.75
N ILE A 283 4.11 11.72 11.07
CA ILE A 283 4.13 13.00 11.80
C ILE A 283 5.28 13.89 11.34
N ALA A 284 6.49 13.31 11.20
CA ALA A 284 7.64 14.05 10.68
C ALA A 284 7.37 14.61 9.28
N SER A 285 6.73 13.82 8.42
CA SER A 285 6.33 14.25 7.07
C SER A 285 5.29 15.37 7.12
N ALA A 286 4.28 15.25 8.00
CA ALA A 286 3.26 16.28 8.17
C ALA A 286 3.86 17.64 8.57
N TYR A 287 4.77 17.65 9.53
CA TYR A 287 5.51 18.86 9.91
C TYR A 287 6.35 19.40 8.77
N SER A 288 7.03 18.51 8.03
CA SER A 288 7.87 18.92 6.89
C SER A 288 7.06 19.54 5.75
N GLU A 289 5.89 18.97 5.44
CA GLU A 289 4.97 19.47 4.42
C GLU A 289 4.35 20.83 4.76
N SER A 290 4.26 21.13 6.05
CA SER A 290 3.72 22.39 6.58
C SER A 290 4.80 23.41 6.96
N ASP A 291 6.05 23.22 6.52
CA ASP A 291 7.22 24.09 6.78
C ASP A 291 7.66 24.18 8.27
N TYR A 292 7.19 23.32 9.16
CA TYR A 292 7.67 23.19 10.54
C TYR A 292 8.92 22.31 10.58
N LEU A 293 10.02 22.82 10.02
CA LEU A 293 11.22 22.03 9.71
C LEU A 293 12.01 21.58 10.94
N ILE A 294 11.89 22.29 12.07
CA ILE A 294 12.55 21.94 13.34
C ILE A 294 11.89 20.70 13.92
N GLU A 295 10.57 20.71 14.04
CA GLU A 295 9.74 19.61 14.55
C GLU A 295 9.87 18.40 13.63
N ALA A 296 9.80 18.60 12.31
CA ALA A 296 10.02 17.57 11.32
C ALA A 296 11.35 16.84 11.56
N LYS A 297 12.44 17.60 11.72
CA LYS A 297 13.76 17.03 11.96
C LYS A 297 13.81 16.23 13.26
N GLU A 298 13.23 16.73 14.35
CA GLU A 298 13.20 16.01 15.63
C GLU A 298 12.51 14.64 15.50
N TYR A 299 11.38 14.58 14.79
CA TYR A 299 10.67 13.32 14.56
C TYR A 299 11.41 12.40 13.59
N PHE A 300 12.00 12.91 12.50
CA PHE A 300 12.84 12.09 11.62
C PHE A 300 14.10 11.56 12.35
N GLU A 301 14.70 12.30 13.28
CA GLU A 301 15.80 11.80 14.11
C GLU A 301 15.36 10.64 15.02
N LYS A 302 14.12 10.65 15.55
CA LYS A 302 13.57 9.52 16.30
C LYS A 302 13.39 8.29 15.40
N VAL A 303 12.87 8.47 14.17
CA VAL A 303 12.77 7.40 13.17
C VAL A 303 14.14 6.82 12.84
N TYR A 304 15.12 7.67 12.56
CA TYR A 304 16.48 7.26 12.25
C TYR A 304 17.16 6.49 13.39
N GLN A 305 16.91 6.85 14.66
CA GLN A 305 17.44 6.12 15.81
C GLN A 305 16.91 4.70 15.92
N ILE A 306 15.67 4.45 15.46
CA ILE A 306 15.05 3.12 15.47
C ILE A 306 15.51 2.31 14.26
N ASN A 307 15.43 2.88 13.07
CA ASN A 307 15.84 2.26 11.82
C ASN A 307 16.38 3.30 10.83
N PRO A 308 17.70 3.42 10.67
CA PRO A 308 18.32 4.37 9.73
C PRO A 308 17.97 4.14 8.25
N LYS A 309 17.39 2.98 7.91
CA LYS A 309 16.99 2.61 6.55
C LYS A 309 15.48 2.59 6.37
N TYR A 310 14.75 3.25 7.25
CA TYR A 310 13.30 3.34 7.12
C TYR A 310 12.97 4.41 6.07
N GLU A 311 12.29 4.00 5.00
CA GLU A 311 11.94 4.90 3.89
C GLU A 311 13.13 5.79 3.47
N ASP A 312 12.90 7.06 3.18
CA ASP A 312 13.90 8.05 2.80
C ASP A 312 14.38 8.93 3.98
N VAL A 313 14.35 8.41 5.22
CA VAL A 313 14.64 9.18 6.44
C VAL A 313 16.02 9.84 6.41
N THR A 314 17.04 9.17 5.85
CA THR A 314 18.39 9.73 5.71
C THR A 314 18.46 10.87 4.71
N GLU A 315 17.73 10.77 3.62
CA GLU A 315 17.56 11.81 2.60
C GLU A 315 16.87 13.04 3.20
N LYS A 316 15.74 12.85 3.90
CA LYS A 316 15.02 13.92 4.60
C LYS A 316 15.90 14.63 5.61
N LEU A 317 16.60 13.89 6.48
CA LEU A 317 17.50 14.44 7.47
C LEU A 317 18.69 15.17 6.82
N SER A 318 19.23 14.64 5.72
CA SER A 318 20.31 15.30 4.98
C SER A 318 19.86 16.66 4.47
N VAL A 319 18.71 16.75 3.82
CA VAL A 319 18.13 17.99 3.30
C VAL A 319 17.84 18.98 4.44
N LEU A 320 17.16 18.55 5.51
CA LEU A 320 16.83 19.38 6.66
C LEU A 320 18.10 19.95 7.35
N CYS A 321 19.14 19.13 7.50
CA CYS A 321 20.42 19.60 8.05
C CYS A 321 21.10 20.62 7.13
N LEU A 322 21.01 20.47 5.81
CA LEU A 322 21.51 21.45 4.86
C LEU A 322 20.78 22.79 4.99
N MET A 323 19.44 22.76 5.07
CA MET A 323 18.60 23.94 5.24
C MET A 323 18.87 24.68 6.56
N HIS A 324 19.16 23.95 7.63
CA HIS A 324 19.49 24.54 8.94
C HIS A 324 20.99 24.92 9.12
N GLY A 325 21.82 24.74 8.08
CA GLY A 325 23.24 25.02 8.16
C GLY A 325 24.07 24.07 9.04
N GLU A 326 23.52 22.88 9.34
CA GLU A 326 24.15 21.86 10.16
C GLU A 326 25.09 20.97 9.33
N ILE A 327 26.16 21.58 8.83
CA ILE A 327 27.06 20.97 7.82
C ILE A 327 27.60 19.60 8.25
N ASN A 328 27.95 19.40 9.52
CA ASN A 328 28.48 18.11 9.98
C ASN A 328 27.42 17.01 9.98
N ASN A 329 26.19 17.33 10.39
CA ASN A 329 25.06 16.40 10.37
C ASN A 329 24.64 16.11 8.93
N PHE A 330 24.64 17.14 8.05
CA PHE A 330 24.45 16.92 6.61
C PHE A 330 25.41 15.86 6.08
N PHE A 331 26.74 16.00 6.29
CA PHE A 331 27.70 15.01 5.80
C PHE A 331 27.54 13.62 6.44
N LYS A 332 27.05 13.56 7.68
CA LYS A 332 26.75 12.30 8.35
C LYS A 332 25.63 11.58 7.61
N TYR A 333 24.46 12.21 7.46
CA TYR A 333 23.29 11.61 6.86
C TYR A 333 23.46 11.39 5.35
N ASN A 334 23.97 12.39 4.62
CA ASN A 334 24.18 12.29 3.16
C ASN A 334 25.09 11.13 2.73
N LYS A 335 26.00 10.70 3.61
CA LYS A 335 26.84 9.52 3.34
C LYS A 335 26.09 8.20 3.46
N GLU A 336 25.00 8.19 4.21
CA GLU A 336 24.16 7.01 4.46
C GLU A 336 22.95 6.93 3.53
N CYS A 337 22.68 8.01 2.75
CA CYS A 337 21.60 8.04 1.77
C CYS A 337 21.79 7.00 0.66
N GLU A 338 20.72 6.45 0.18
CA GLU A 338 20.72 5.62 -1.03
C GLU A 338 21.02 6.50 -2.26
N HIS A 339 20.44 7.72 -2.29
CA HIS A 339 20.65 8.73 -3.32
C HIS A 339 21.25 10.00 -2.71
N PRO A 340 22.58 10.01 -2.41
CA PRO A 340 23.21 11.15 -1.75
C PRO A 340 23.27 12.37 -2.68
N LEU A 341 23.10 13.56 -2.10
CA LEU A 341 23.36 14.79 -2.83
C LEU A 341 24.83 14.85 -3.23
N GLU A 342 25.09 15.04 -4.52
CA GLU A 342 26.43 15.13 -5.10
C GLU A 342 26.91 16.57 -5.27
N GLU A 343 28.23 16.73 -5.55
CA GLU A 343 28.89 18.05 -5.70
C GLU A 343 28.19 18.93 -6.76
N ASP A 344 27.77 18.31 -7.87
CA ASP A 344 27.11 19.02 -8.99
C ASP A 344 25.72 19.52 -8.58
N MET A 345 24.96 18.74 -7.82
CA MET A 345 23.64 19.12 -7.31
C MET A 345 23.74 20.31 -6.34
N ILE A 346 24.73 20.31 -5.44
CA ILE A 346 24.96 21.45 -4.55
C ILE A 346 25.40 22.69 -5.34
N LEU A 347 26.15 22.52 -6.42
CA LEU A 347 26.55 23.63 -7.30
C LEU A 347 25.34 24.21 -8.05
N ASP A 348 24.44 23.35 -8.48
CA ASP A 348 23.19 23.78 -9.15
C ASP A 348 22.29 24.55 -8.17
N LEU A 349 22.17 24.09 -6.93
CA LEU A 349 21.49 24.85 -5.87
C LEU A 349 22.13 26.21 -5.63
N LEU A 350 23.46 26.29 -5.58
CA LEU A 350 24.19 27.55 -5.43
C LEU A 350 23.98 28.56 -6.57
N ASN A 351 23.73 28.03 -7.77
CA ASN A 351 23.50 28.85 -8.97
C ASN A 351 22.00 29.15 -9.19
N SER A 352 21.11 28.58 -8.40
CA SER A 352 19.68 28.84 -8.49
C SER A 352 19.37 30.27 -8.02
N PRO A 353 18.52 31.03 -8.71
CA PRO A 353 18.10 32.36 -8.26
C PRO A 353 17.11 32.30 -7.07
N GLU A 354 16.68 31.12 -6.66
CA GLU A 354 15.66 30.92 -5.63
C GLU A 354 16.22 30.77 -4.22
N HIS A 355 17.56 30.58 -4.08
CA HIS A 355 18.16 30.46 -2.75
C HIS A 355 18.24 31.81 -2.02
N ARG A 356 18.10 31.77 -0.67
CA ARG A 356 18.27 32.98 0.19
C ARG A 356 19.75 33.28 0.41
N GLU A 357 20.09 34.55 0.66
CA GLU A 357 21.49 34.94 0.96
C GLU A 357 22.11 34.17 2.15
N GLU A 358 21.27 33.76 3.12
CA GLU A 358 21.68 32.96 4.28
C GLU A 358 22.09 31.53 3.88
N ASP A 359 21.44 30.95 2.89
CA ASP A 359 21.70 29.59 2.40
C ASP A 359 22.98 29.55 1.57
N GLU A 360 23.35 30.64 0.91
CA GLU A 360 24.54 30.73 0.05
C GLU A 360 25.81 30.37 0.81
N ARG A 361 25.94 30.82 2.05
CA ARG A 361 27.13 30.55 2.89
C ARG A 361 27.23 29.03 3.19
N THR A 362 26.15 28.43 3.59
CA THR A 362 26.08 26.97 3.90
C THR A 362 26.38 26.15 2.69
N LEU A 363 25.67 26.38 1.57
CA LEU A 363 25.85 25.69 0.32
C LEU A 363 27.31 25.81 -0.19
N LYS A 364 27.90 26.99 -0.10
CA LYS A 364 29.28 27.24 -0.53
C LYS A 364 30.29 26.46 0.32
N GLU A 365 30.09 26.40 1.64
CA GLU A 365 30.95 25.62 2.53
C GLU A 365 30.85 24.14 2.28
N VAL A 366 29.60 23.61 2.07
CA VAL A 366 29.34 22.21 1.72
C VAL A 366 30.01 21.88 0.40
N TRP A 367 29.80 22.68 -0.65
CA TRP A 367 30.41 22.46 -1.97
C TRP A 367 31.94 22.43 -1.91
N GLU A 368 32.57 23.40 -1.22
CA GLU A 368 34.04 23.44 -1.08
C GLU A 368 34.57 22.19 -0.36
N ARG A 369 33.84 21.68 0.63
CA ARG A 369 34.22 20.48 1.37
C ARG A 369 34.10 19.24 0.50
N MET A 370 32.99 19.06 -0.23
CA MET A 370 32.78 17.97 -1.18
C MET A 370 33.89 17.96 -2.26
N LYS A 371 34.17 19.09 -2.84
CA LYS A 371 35.22 19.27 -3.84
C LYS A 371 36.63 18.87 -3.32
N LYS A 372 36.93 19.16 -2.07
CA LYS A 372 38.19 18.73 -1.42
C LYS A 372 38.23 17.23 -1.19
N GLU A 373 37.13 16.62 -0.80
CA GLU A 373 37.03 15.17 -0.58
C GLU A 373 37.14 14.39 -1.90
N ASN A 374 36.47 14.83 -2.97
CA ASN A 374 36.54 14.23 -4.29
C ASN A 374 37.96 14.32 -4.90
N LYS A 375 38.69 15.43 -4.70
CA LYS A 375 40.08 15.57 -5.12
C LYS A 375 41.01 14.60 -4.36
N LYS A 376 40.72 14.28 -3.10
CA LYS A 376 41.53 13.33 -2.31
C LYS A 376 41.24 11.88 -2.80
N LYS A 377 40.01 11.54 -3.07
CA LYS A 377 39.59 10.21 -3.62
C LYS A 377 40.27 9.94 -4.97
N THR A 378 40.40 10.96 -5.83
CA THR A 378 41.01 10.84 -7.16
C THR A 378 42.55 10.72 -7.10
N LYS A 379 43.20 11.34 -6.09
CA LYS A 379 44.66 11.22 -5.89
C LYS A 379 45.08 9.92 -5.19
N GLY A 380 44.21 9.30 -4.41
CA GLY A 380 44.47 8.02 -3.74
C GLY A 380 44.25 6.78 -4.62
N LYS A 381 43.70 6.95 -5.83
CA LYS A 381 43.51 5.88 -6.84
C LYS A 381 44.63 5.86 -7.93
N LYS A 382 45.60 6.75 -7.84
CA LYS A 382 46.85 6.75 -8.65
C LYS A 382 47.99 6.25 -7.80
#